data_25884451fb88c8825a6693e3a7b81131
#
_entry.id   25884451fb88c8825a6693e3a7b81131
#
_cell.length_a   1.000
_cell.length_b   1.000
_cell.length_c   1.000
_cell.angle_alpha   90.00
_cell.angle_beta   90.00
_cell.angle_gamma   90.00
#
_symmetry.space_group_name_H-M   'P 1'
#
loop_
_entity.id
_entity.type
_entity.pdbx_description
1 polymer ?
#
loop_
_entity_poly.entity_id
_entity_poly.type
_entity_poly.pdbx_seq_one_letter_code
_entity_poly.pdbx_strand_id
1 'polypeptide(L)'
;VKPKPHEVEVRGAVFQRLNKVLQGFMAGELKAFGSYAAGLYLPTADMDLVYLTRRFKPGDLPSKKSTRELVQAGATFLKRCGIAQGPVVPISGAKVPIIKFVDRISGLKIDLTFDNDTGVVAIDTFHKWKREYPIMPIIVSVVKQYLLIRGLNDVATGGLGGFSTICLVTSLLQHLPITQRPANVGDVLVEFFNYYGNVFDKKSTIIRLDPPAYLNKVFELHCTRSLLTLYLRPHTLLSSVTKTTDV
;
A
#
# COMPACT_ATOMS: atom_id res chain seq x y z
N VAL A 1 0.14 -7.20 18.09
CA VAL A 1 1.32 -7.59 17.31
C VAL A 1 2.01 -6.32 16.84
N LYS A 2 3.00 -5.88 17.60
CA LYS A 2 3.84 -4.72 17.23
C LYS A 2 5.15 -5.27 16.69
N PRO A 3 5.79 -4.60 15.71
CA PRO A 3 7.16 -4.92 15.30
C PRO A 3 8.10 -4.91 16.50
N LYS A 4 9.01 -5.85 16.55
CA LYS A 4 10.01 -5.92 17.62
C LYS A 4 11.05 -4.79 17.46
N PRO A 5 11.65 -4.28 18.54
CA PRO A 5 12.62 -3.17 18.47
C PRO A 5 13.73 -3.40 17.46
N HIS A 6 14.33 -4.59 17.43
CA HIS A 6 15.40 -4.93 16.48
C HIS A 6 14.92 -4.94 15.01
N GLU A 7 13.65 -5.29 14.73
CA GLU A 7 13.09 -5.24 13.38
C GLU A 7 12.97 -3.80 12.89
N VAL A 8 12.57 -2.90 13.78
CA VAL A 8 12.47 -1.46 13.50
C VAL A 8 13.86 -0.89 13.24
N GLU A 9 14.85 -1.25 14.07
CA GLU A 9 16.23 -0.80 13.95
C GLU A 9 16.88 -1.26 12.64
N VAL A 10 16.78 -2.56 12.31
CA VAL A 10 17.33 -3.12 11.07
C VAL A 10 16.70 -2.47 9.84
N ARG A 11 15.37 -2.33 9.81
CA ARG A 11 14.67 -1.67 8.70
C ARG A 11 15.04 -0.20 8.59
N GLY A 12 15.20 0.49 9.71
CA GLY A 12 15.70 1.87 9.76
C GLY A 12 17.11 2.00 9.18
N ALA A 13 18.02 1.10 9.55
CA ALA A 13 19.39 1.08 9.02
C ALA A 13 19.42 0.82 7.51
N VAL A 14 18.60 -0.10 7.02
CA VAL A 14 18.46 -0.36 5.57
C VAL A 14 17.94 0.88 4.85
N PHE A 15 16.90 1.54 5.39
CA PHE A 15 16.35 2.77 4.83
C PHE A 15 17.39 3.87 4.71
N GLN A 16 18.14 4.15 5.77
CA GLN A 16 19.17 5.20 5.78
C GLN A 16 20.29 4.89 4.78
N ARG A 17 20.75 3.64 4.71
CA ARG A 17 21.76 3.22 3.74
C ARG A 17 21.28 3.38 2.29
N LEU A 18 20.05 2.94 2.00
CA LEU A 18 19.47 3.08 0.67
C LEU A 18 19.28 4.54 0.28
N ASN A 19 18.84 5.39 1.20
CA ASN A 19 18.71 6.82 0.94
C ASN A 19 20.05 7.44 0.55
N LYS A 20 21.13 7.11 1.29
CA LYS A 20 22.49 7.58 0.97
C LYS A 20 22.97 7.08 -0.40
N VAL A 21 22.72 5.82 -0.73
CA VAL A 21 23.09 5.26 -2.04
C VAL A 21 22.34 5.93 -3.17
N LEU A 22 21.02 6.13 -3.03
CA LEU A 22 20.17 6.72 -4.07
C LEU A 22 20.46 8.20 -4.30
N GLN A 23 20.96 8.93 -3.30
CA GLN A 23 21.47 10.31 -3.49
C GLN A 23 22.66 10.36 -4.47
N GLY A 24 23.44 9.27 -4.60
CA GLY A 24 24.46 9.14 -5.64
C GLY A 24 23.90 8.81 -7.04
N PHE A 25 22.64 8.40 -7.14
CA PHE A 25 21.96 8.20 -8.42
C PHE A 25 21.42 9.51 -8.99
N MET A 26 20.64 10.22 -8.20
CA MET A 26 20.09 11.53 -8.54
C MET A 26 19.61 12.27 -7.29
N ALA A 27 19.46 13.60 -7.37
CA ALA A 27 18.92 14.39 -6.27
C ALA A 27 17.44 14.06 -6.03
N GLY A 28 17.09 13.74 -4.77
CA GLY A 28 15.76 13.35 -4.37
C GLY A 28 15.70 12.91 -2.91
N GLU A 29 14.56 12.36 -2.51
CA GLU A 29 14.27 11.90 -1.16
C GLU A 29 13.67 10.50 -1.19
N LEU A 30 14.19 9.60 -0.37
CA LEU A 30 13.60 8.28 -0.15
C LEU A 30 12.47 8.38 0.88
N LYS A 31 11.32 7.83 0.57
CA LYS A 31 10.20 7.70 1.53
C LYS A 31 9.74 6.25 1.62
N ALA A 32 9.31 5.87 2.81
CA ALA A 32 8.66 4.59 3.02
C ALA A 32 7.15 4.74 2.82
N PHE A 33 6.51 3.67 2.34
CA PHE A 33 5.06 3.59 2.24
C PHE A 33 4.56 2.18 2.56
N GLY A 34 3.28 1.90 2.31
CA GLY A 34 2.71 0.59 2.51
C GLY A 34 2.69 0.13 3.96
N SER A 35 2.77 -1.18 4.17
CA SER A 35 2.65 -1.77 5.49
C SER A 35 3.84 -1.46 6.40
N TYR A 36 5.03 -1.25 5.83
CA TYR A 36 6.22 -0.88 6.60
C TYR A 36 6.05 0.48 7.26
N ALA A 37 5.73 1.51 6.49
CA ALA A 37 5.55 2.86 7.02
C ALA A 37 4.38 2.97 7.99
N ALA A 38 3.29 2.21 7.77
CA ALA A 38 2.14 2.16 8.65
C ALA A 38 2.38 1.39 9.97
N GLY A 39 3.50 0.67 10.09
CA GLY A 39 3.76 -0.22 11.23
C GLY A 39 2.77 -1.39 11.29
N LEU A 40 2.30 -1.88 10.14
CA LEU A 40 1.34 -2.98 9.96
C LEU A 40 1.97 -4.14 9.18
N TYR A 41 3.29 -4.29 9.26
CA TYR A 41 4.03 -5.33 8.56
C TYR A 41 4.23 -6.58 9.42
N LEU A 42 4.34 -7.72 8.75
CA LEU A 42 4.85 -8.95 9.35
C LEU A 42 6.39 -8.95 9.29
N PRO A 43 7.08 -9.71 10.17
CA PRO A 43 8.55 -9.79 10.14
C PRO A 43 9.14 -10.13 8.77
N THR A 44 8.43 -10.97 8.01
CA THR A 44 8.79 -11.43 6.66
C THR A 44 8.37 -10.50 5.53
N ALA A 45 7.69 -9.39 5.85
CA ALA A 45 7.17 -8.47 4.84
C ALA A 45 8.29 -7.68 4.15
N ASP A 46 8.07 -7.39 2.88
CA ASP A 46 8.91 -6.53 2.06
C ASP A 46 8.92 -5.09 2.61
N MET A 47 9.91 -4.30 2.22
CA MET A 47 9.92 -2.86 2.47
C MET A 47 9.49 -2.14 1.18
N ASP A 48 8.34 -1.48 1.24
CA ASP A 48 7.82 -0.65 0.16
C ASP A 48 8.43 0.75 0.26
N LEU A 49 9.22 1.14 -0.74
CA LEU A 49 9.96 2.40 -0.77
C LEU A 49 9.70 3.15 -2.07
N VAL A 50 9.66 4.47 -1.98
CA VAL A 50 9.60 5.35 -3.15
C VAL A 50 10.70 6.39 -3.09
N TYR A 51 11.40 6.58 -4.19
CA TYR A 51 12.36 7.65 -4.36
C TYR A 51 11.74 8.77 -5.16
N LEU A 52 11.45 9.89 -4.48
CA LEU A 52 10.90 11.09 -5.08
C LEU A 52 12.04 11.96 -5.60
N THR A 53 12.16 12.07 -6.91
CA THR A 53 13.20 12.90 -7.53
C THR A 53 12.90 14.38 -7.29
N ARG A 54 13.92 15.24 -7.35
CA ARG A 54 13.76 16.69 -7.17
C ARG A 54 12.82 17.33 -8.20
N ARG A 55 12.57 16.66 -9.33
CA ARG A 55 11.65 17.12 -10.39
C ARG A 55 10.20 16.75 -10.10
N PHE A 56 9.96 15.77 -9.22
CA PHE A 56 8.62 15.34 -8.85
C PHE A 56 7.93 16.40 -8.00
N LYS A 57 6.69 16.73 -8.34
CA LYS A 57 5.82 17.60 -7.55
C LYS A 57 4.77 16.74 -6.84
N PRO A 58 4.55 16.93 -5.53
CA PRO A 58 3.52 16.20 -4.80
C PRO A 58 2.15 16.28 -5.49
N GLY A 59 1.52 15.13 -5.67
CA GLY A 59 0.23 15.02 -6.35
C GLY A 59 0.30 14.94 -7.88
N ASP A 60 1.47 15.05 -8.50
CA ASP A 60 1.62 14.76 -9.92
C ASP A 60 1.29 13.29 -10.22
N LEU A 61 0.63 13.07 -11.36
CA LEU A 61 0.50 11.72 -11.91
C LEU A 61 1.75 11.42 -12.74
N PRO A 62 2.64 10.54 -12.26
CA PRO A 62 3.86 10.24 -12.99
C PRO A 62 3.52 9.64 -14.36
N SER A 63 4.19 10.12 -15.40
CA SER A 63 4.14 9.47 -16.69
C SER A 63 4.68 8.05 -16.55
N LYS A 64 3.89 7.04 -16.97
CA LYS A 64 4.34 5.64 -16.95
C LYS A 64 5.65 5.43 -17.70
N LYS A 65 5.89 6.19 -18.76
CA LYS A 65 7.13 6.14 -19.54
C LYS A 65 8.31 6.63 -18.70
N SER A 66 8.19 7.81 -18.09
CA SER A 66 9.24 8.38 -17.24
C SER A 66 9.57 7.47 -16.06
N THR A 67 8.55 6.94 -15.36
CA THR A 67 8.78 6.00 -14.24
C THR A 67 9.46 4.72 -14.69
N ARG A 68 9.13 4.17 -15.86
CA ARG A 68 9.81 2.99 -16.42
C ARG A 68 11.28 3.24 -16.71
N GLU A 69 11.60 4.39 -17.28
CA GLU A 69 12.98 4.79 -17.56
C GLU A 69 13.79 4.94 -16.27
N LEU A 70 13.21 5.58 -15.24
CA LEU A 70 13.82 5.69 -13.92
C LEU A 70 14.04 4.33 -13.24
N VAL A 71 13.07 3.42 -13.36
CA VAL A 71 13.17 2.06 -12.81
C VAL A 71 14.30 1.28 -13.51
N GLN A 72 14.45 1.37 -14.83
CA GLN A 72 15.54 0.70 -15.55
C GLN A 72 16.92 1.27 -15.21
N ALA A 73 17.05 2.61 -15.21
CA ALA A 73 18.28 3.28 -14.86
C ALA A 73 18.66 3.03 -13.38
N GLY A 74 17.69 3.12 -12.48
CA GLY A 74 17.87 2.84 -11.06
C GLY A 74 18.29 1.39 -10.79
N ALA A 75 17.69 0.41 -11.47
CA ALA A 75 18.08 -0.99 -11.35
C ALA A 75 19.55 -1.21 -11.78
N THR A 76 19.94 -0.60 -12.89
CA THR A 76 21.33 -0.65 -13.37
C THR A 76 22.30 -0.02 -12.37
N PHE A 77 21.92 1.13 -11.80
CA PHE A 77 22.71 1.81 -10.77
C PHE A 77 22.86 0.96 -9.51
N LEU A 78 21.75 0.44 -8.95
CA LEU A 78 21.76 -0.37 -7.74
C LEU A 78 22.56 -1.66 -7.91
N LYS A 79 22.51 -2.28 -9.11
CA LYS A 79 23.33 -3.44 -9.45
C LYS A 79 24.83 -3.10 -9.38
N ARG A 80 25.24 -1.95 -9.93
CA ARG A 80 26.65 -1.50 -9.87
C ARG A 80 27.12 -1.18 -8.45
N CYS A 81 26.22 -0.67 -7.60
CA CYS A 81 26.54 -0.40 -6.20
C CYS A 81 26.71 -1.66 -5.34
N GLY A 82 26.36 -2.85 -5.82
CA GLY A 82 26.53 -4.11 -5.11
C GLY A 82 25.74 -4.23 -3.81
N ILE A 83 24.61 -3.51 -3.68
CA ILE A 83 23.80 -3.49 -2.46
C ILE A 83 22.85 -4.67 -2.35
N ALA A 84 22.61 -5.39 -3.44
CA ALA A 84 21.71 -6.52 -3.50
C ALA A 84 22.41 -7.85 -3.28
N GLN A 85 21.75 -8.75 -2.60
CA GLN A 85 22.05 -10.17 -2.60
C GLN A 85 21.27 -10.81 -3.76
N GLY A 86 21.97 -11.23 -4.81
CA GLY A 86 21.33 -11.79 -6.00
C GLY A 86 20.85 -10.73 -6.99
N PRO A 87 19.80 -11.03 -7.80
CA PRO A 87 19.39 -10.19 -8.90
C PRO A 87 18.68 -8.91 -8.43
N VAL A 88 18.91 -7.81 -9.14
CA VAL A 88 18.11 -6.58 -9.10
C VAL A 88 17.17 -6.63 -10.30
N VAL A 89 15.87 -6.78 -10.05
CA VAL A 89 14.85 -7.07 -11.08
C VAL A 89 13.95 -5.85 -11.31
N PRO A 90 14.05 -5.16 -12.45
CA PRO A 90 13.09 -4.11 -12.81
C PRO A 90 11.79 -4.74 -13.36
N ILE A 91 10.65 -4.43 -12.73
CA ILE A 91 9.32 -4.84 -13.18
C ILE A 91 8.62 -3.64 -13.81
N SER A 92 9.00 -3.35 -15.05
CA SER A 92 8.53 -2.17 -15.78
C SER A 92 7.11 -2.31 -16.34
N GLY A 93 6.60 -3.55 -16.47
CA GLY A 93 5.25 -3.86 -17.01
C GLY A 93 4.13 -3.72 -15.98
N ALA A 94 4.44 -3.61 -14.70
CA ALA A 94 3.44 -3.48 -13.65
C ALA A 94 2.63 -2.18 -13.77
N LYS A 95 1.45 -2.14 -13.13
CA LYS A 95 0.63 -0.91 -13.04
C LYS A 95 1.44 0.24 -12.41
N VAL A 96 2.20 -0.07 -11.37
CA VAL A 96 3.24 0.79 -10.80
C VAL A 96 4.57 0.10 -11.06
N PRO A 97 5.47 0.66 -11.90
CA PRO A 97 6.78 0.08 -12.14
C PRO A 97 7.63 0.09 -10.86
N ILE A 98 8.30 -1.02 -10.58
CA ILE A 98 9.11 -1.20 -9.36
C ILE A 98 10.43 -1.89 -9.68
N ILE A 99 11.40 -1.75 -8.78
CA ILE A 99 12.61 -2.56 -8.71
C ILE A 99 12.49 -3.49 -7.51
N LYS A 100 12.60 -4.80 -7.73
CA LYS A 100 12.66 -5.79 -6.66
C LYS A 100 14.08 -6.28 -6.46
N PHE A 101 14.52 -6.31 -5.21
CA PHE A 101 15.80 -6.92 -4.83
C PHE A 101 15.80 -7.32 -3.35
N VAL A 102 16.77 -8.13 -2.97
CA VAL A 102 17.04 -8.49 -1.58
C VAL A 102 18.23 -7.70 -1.10
N ASP A 103 18.10 -7.02 0.01
CA ASP A 103 19.20 -6.27 0.60
C ASP A 103 20.33 -7.22 1.06
N ARG A 104 21.55 -6.93 0.65
CA ARG A 104 22.71 -7.82 0.84
C ARG A 104 23.06 -8.06 2.30
N ILE A 105 22.85 -7.09 3.17
CA ILE A 105 23.26 -7.15 4.58
C ILE A 105 22.18 -7.75 5.45
N SER A 106 20.94 -7.30 5.29
CA SER A 106 19.83 -7.69 6.16
C SER A 106 19.01 -8.88 5.64
N GLY A 107 19.11 -9.20 4.35
CA GLY A 107 18.24 -10.19 3.71
C GLY A 107 16.81 -9.71 3.50
N LEU A 108 16.50 -8.44 3.79
CA LEU A 108 15.17 -7.89 3.60
C LEU A 108 14.87 -7.71 2.10
N LYS A 109 13.65 -8.06 1.71
CA LYS A 109 13.14 -7.79 0.37
C LYS A 109 12.73 -6.34 0.26
N ILE A 110 13.10 -5.70 -0.83
CA ILE A 110 12.86 -4.29 -1.10
C ILE A 110 12.08 -4.15 -2.41
N ASP A 111 10.98 -3.42 -2.35
CA ASP A 111 10.22 -2.96 -3.50
C ASP A 111 10.40 -1.44 -3.62
N LEU A 112 11.18 -0.99 -4.61
CA LEU A 112 11.50 0.41 -4.82
C LEU A 112 10.82 0.93 -6.09
N THR A 113 10.04 2.01 -5.96
CA THR A 113 9.48 2.77 -7.09
C THR A 113 10.04 4.19 -7.15
N PHE A 114 9.70 4.93 -8.21
CA PHE A 114 10.11 6.33 -8.41
C PHE A 114 8.90 7.21 -8.68
N ASP A 115 8.94 8.45 -8.17
CA ASP A 115 8.02 9.53 -8.50
C ASP A 115 6.53 9.14 -8.42
N ASN A 116 6.16 8.46 -7.35
CA ASN A 116 4.78 8.06 -7.06
C ASN A 116 4.51 8.17 -5.56
N ASP A 117 3.87 9.25 -5.15
CA ASP A 117 3.57 9.53 -3.74
C ASP A 117 2.24 8.93 -3.24
N THR A 118 1.46 8.27 -4.11
CA THR A 118 0.12 7.77 -3.75
C THR A 118 0.14 6.84 -2.53
N GLY A 119 1.17 5.99 -2.42
CA GLY A 119 1.38 5.14 -1.26
C GLY A 119 1.76 5.91 0.01
N VAL A 120 2.50 7.02 -0.14
CA VAL A 120 2.90 7.89 0.98
C VAL A 120 1.70 8.62 1.56
N VAL A 121 0.85 9.20 0.70
CA VAL A 121 -0.38 9.89 1.12
C VAL A 121 -1.32 8.96 1.90
N ALA A 122 -1.36 7.68 1.56
CA ALA A 122 -2.19 6.70 2.27
C ALA A 122 -1.75 6.44 3.73
N ILE A 123 -0.51 6.77 4.10
CA ILE A 123 0.02 6.49 5.45
C ILE A 123 -0.73 7.26 6.53
N ASP A 124 -1.05 8.54 6.30
CA ASP A 124 -1.79 9.35 7.26
C ASP A 124 -3.19 8.77 7.51
N THR A 125 -3.82 8.27 6.46
CA THR A 125 -5.10 7.56 6.56
C THR A 125 -4.97 6.28 7.39
N PHE A 126 -3.91 5.49 7.19
CA PHE A 126 -3.66 4.28 8.00
C PHE A 126 -3.41 4.63 9.47
N HIS A 127 -2.68 5.70 9.76
CA HIS A 127 -2.49 6.17 11.12
C HIS A 127 -3.79 6.66 11.77
N LYS A 128 -4.67 7.34 11.00
CA LYS A 128 -6.01 7.72 11.45
C LYS A 128 -6.81 6.46 11.83
N TRP A 129 -6.90 5.47 10.95
CA TRP A 129 -7.63 4.23 11.22
C TRP A 129 -7.08 3.43 12.39
N LYS A 130 -5.75 3.40 12.59
CA LYS A 130 -5.14 2.77 13.77
C LYS A 130 -5.56 3.43 15.09
N ARG A 131 -5.74 4.74 15.09
CA ARG A 131 -6.22 5.46 16.28
C ARG A 131 -7.72 5.24 16.50
N GLU A 132 -8.49 5.25 15.42
CA GLU A 132 -9.94 5.09 15.44
C GLU A 132 -10.37 3.64 15.79
N TYR A 133 -9.59 2.67 15.29
CA TYR A 133 -9.82 1.24 15.51
C TYR A 133 -8.60 0.55 16.12
N PRO A 134 -8.39 0.63 17.46
CA PRO A 134 -7.20 0.07 18.13
C PRO A 134 -7.01 -1.44 17.94
N ILE A 135 -8.08 -2.18 17.65
CA ILE A 135 -8.06 -3.62 17.35
C ILE A 135 -7.53 -3.93 15.93
N MET A 136 -7.61 -2.96 15.00
CA MET A 136 -7.29 -3.14 13.58
C MET A 136 -5.89 -3.75 13.34
N PRO A 137 -4.80 -3.29 14.00
CA PRO A 137 -3.48 -3.87 13.78
C PRO A 137 -3.39 -5.36 14.10
N ILE A 138 -4.15 -5.83 15.11
CA ILE A 138 -4.18 -7.23 15.49
C ILE A 138 -4.88 -8.06 14.42
N ILE A 139 -6.07 -7.63 13.99
CA ILE A 139 -6.85 -8.30 12.95
C ILE A 139 -6.06 -8.35 11.63
N VAL A 140 -5.48 -7.20 11.20
CA VAL A 140 -4.64 -7.12 9.99
C VAL A 140 -3.49 -8.12 10.05
N SER A 141 -2.80 -8.23 11.20
CA SER A 141 -1.67 -9.16 11.34
C SER A 141 -2.09 -10.61 11.21
N VAL A 142 -3.21 -10.99 11.85
CA VAL A 142 -3.72 -12.38 11.77
C VAL A 142 -4.18 -12.71 10.35
N VAL A 143 -4.92 -11.82 9.72
CA VAL A 143 -5.39 -12.02 8.34
C VAL A 143 -4.21 -12.10 7.36
N LYS A 144 -3.23 -11.20 7.47
CA LYS A 144 -2.01 -11.26 6.66
C LYS A 144 -1.25 -12.58 6.84
N GLN A 145 -1.10 -13.03 8.08
CA GLN A 145 -0.44 -14.30 8.38
C GLN A 145 -1.20 -15.48 7.79
N TYR A 146 -2.53 -15.49 7.90
CA TYR A 146 -3.38 -16.50 7.29
C TYR A 146 -3.21 -16.55 5.77
N LEU A 147 -3.26 -15.39 5.11
CA LEU A 147 -3.08 -15.28 3.66
C LEU A 147 -1.67 -15.74 3.23
N LEU A 148 -0.64 -15.39 3.99
CA LEU A 148 0.75 -15.80 3.74
C LEU A 148 0.90 -17.33 3.80
N ILE A 149 0.39 -17.97 4.86
CA ILE A 149 0.47 -19.44 5.03
C ILE A 149 -0.27 -20.17 3.90
N ARG A 150 -1.34 -19.58 3.38
CA ARG A 150 -2.14 -20.14 2.29
C ARG A 150 -1.62 -19.79 0.89
N GLY A 151 -0.55 -19.00 0.76
CA GLY A 151 -0.05 -18.53 -0.53
C GLY A 151 -1.01 -17.59 -1.26
N LEU A 152 -1.90 -16.90 -0.52
CA LEU A 152 -2.94 -16.01 -1.03
C LEU A 152 -2.59 -14.52 -0.87
N ASN A 153 -1.36 -14.18 -0.54
CA ASN A 153 -0.90 -12.81 -0.27
C ASN A 153 -0.24 -12.13 -1.48
N ASP A 154 -0.01 -12.85 -2.58
CA ASP A 154 0.64 -12.29 -3.77
C ASP A 154 -0.39 -11.81 -4.80
N VAL A 155 -0.38 -10.50 -5.06
CA VAL A 155 -1.27 -9.86 -6.04
C VAL A 155 -0.99 -10.34 -7.47
N ALA A 156 0.24 -10.71 -7.80
CA ALA A 156 0.61 -11.20 -9.12
C ALA A 156 -0.06 -12.54 -9.48
N THR A 157 -0.38 -13.35 -8.46
CA THR A 157 -1.09 -14.64 -8.61
C THR A 157 -2.57 -14.54 -8.29
N GLY A 158 -3.13 -13.32 -8.18
CA GLY A 158 -4.55 -13.10 -7.88
C GLY A 158 -4.89 -13.07 -6.39
N GLY A 159 -3.89 -13.03 -5.51
CA GLY A 159 -4.07 -12.93 -4.07
C GLY A 159 -4.36 -11.51 -3.57
N LEU A 160 -4.54 -11.37 -2.25
CA LEU A 160 -4.81 -10.11 -1.56
C LEU A 160 -3.51 -9.51 -1.00
N GLY A 161 -3.06 -8.41 -1.57
CA GLY A 161 -1.91 -7.65 -1.05
C GLY A 161 -2.17 -6.99 0.30
N GLY A 162 -1.10 -6.54 0.94
CA GLY A 162 -1.16 -5.93 2.27
C GLY A 162 -2.05 -4.69 2.36
N PHE A 163 -2.07 -3.85 1.32
CA PHE A 163 -2.95 -2.69 1.24
C PHE A 163 -4.43 -3.11 1.23
N SER A 164 -4.81 -4.03 0.37
CA SER A 164 -6.18 -4.54 0.28
C SER A 164 -6.63 -5.17 1.59
N THR A 165 -5.76 -5.91 2.26
CA THR A 165 -6.05 -6.51 3.58
C THR A 165 -6.36 -5.44 4.62
N ILE A 166 -5.58 -4.35 4.68
CA ILE A 166 -5.84 -3.22 5.60
C ILE A 166 -7.20 -2.59 5.29
N CYS A 167 -7.50 -2.34 4.02
CA CYS A 167 -8.76 -1.75 3.59
C CYS A 167 -9.98 -2.62 3.94
N LEU A 168 -9.90 -3.94 3.71
CA LEU A 168 -10.98 -4.87 4.04
C LEU A 168 -11.24 -4.93 5.55
N VAL A 169 -10.18 -5.04 6.35
CA VAL A 169 -10.31 -5.05 7.82
C VAL A 169 -10.93 -3.73 8.31
N THR A 170 -10.45 -2.60 7.79
CA THR A 170 -11.01 -1.28 8.17
C THR A 170 -12.47 -1.16 7.76
N SER A 171 -12.82 -1.58 6.54
CA SER A 171 -14.21 -1.57 6.08
C SER A 171 -15.14 -2.38 6.99
N LEU A 172 -14.72 -3.58 7.38
CA LEU A 172 -15.50 -4.37 8.33
C LEU A 172 -15.68 -3.62 9.65
N LEU A 173 -14.60 -3.10 10.23
CA LEU A 173 -14.66 -2.37 11.52
C LEU A 173 -15.55 -1.11 11.46
N GLN A 174 -15.60 -0.44 10.31
CA GLN A 174 -16.48 0.72 10.09
C GLN A 174 -17.96 0.34 10.10
N HIS A 175 -18.31 -0.87 9.65
CA HIS A 175 -19.69 -1.33 9.52
C HIS A 175 -20.16 -2.22 10.68
N LEU A 176 -19.29 -2.59 11.62
CA LEU A 176 -19.71 -3.32 12.81
C LEU A 176 -20.66 -2.45 13.67
N PRO A 177 -21.74 -3.03 14.21
CA PRO A 177 -22.64 -2.35 15.12
C PRO A 177 -21.92 -1.72 16.31
N ILE A 178 -22.31 -0.53 16.72
CA ILE A 178 -21.71 0.20 17.86
C ILE A 178 -21.78 -0.64 19.15
N THR A 179 -22.84 -1.43 19.30
CA THR A 179 -23.02 -2.35 20.44
C THR A 179 -21.98 -3.46 20.54
N GLN A 180 -21.25 -3.72 19.46
CA GLN A 180 -20.16 -4.71 19.42
C GLN A 180 -18.77 -4.06 19.60
N ARG A 181 -18.71 -2.76 19.96
CA ARG A 181 -17.45 -2.05 20.22
C ARG A 181 -17.30 -1.76 21.73
N PRO A 182 -16.21 -2.21 22.41
CA PRO A 182 -15.04 -2.89 21.85
C PRO A 182 -15.33 -4.36 21.54
N ALA A 183 -15.17 -4.73 20.28
CA ALA A 183 -15.36 -6.11 19.85
C ALA A 183 -14.22 -7.00 20.36
N ASN A 184 -14.55 -8.24 20.71
CA ASN A 184 -13.56 -9.28 20.96
C ASN A 184 -12.79 -9.58 19.67
N VAL A 185 -11.47 -9.75 19.76
CA VAL A 185 -10.60 -10.09 18.60
C VAL A 185 -11.11 -11.32 17.86
N GLY A 186 -11.53 -12.34 18.60
CA GLY A 186 -12.04 -13.60 18.04
C GLY A 186 -13.31 -13.39 17.22
N ASP A 187 -14.26 -12.66 17.76
CA ASP A 187 -15.53 -12.39 17.10
C ASP A 187 -15.33 -11.58 15.80
N VAL A 188 -14.44 -10.57 15.84
CA VAL A 188 -14.11 -9.78 14.64
C VAL A 188 -13.42 -10.62 13.56
N LEU A 189 -12.54 -11.57 13.96
CA LEU A 189 -11.91 -12.49 13.01
C LEU A 189 -12.93 -13.44 12.37
N VAL A 190 -13.81 -14.01 13.17
CA VAL A 190 -14.89 -14.88 12.67
C VAL A 190 -15.77 -14.10 11.71
N GLU A 191 -16.18 -12.89 12.10
CA GLU A 191 -17.01 -12.03 11.25
C GLU A 191 -16.29 -11.61 9.97
N PHE A 192 -14.98 -11.33 10.02
CA PHE A 192 -14.18 -11.01 8.83
C PHE A 192 -14.24 -12.14 7.80
N PHE A 193 -13.99 -13.37 8.23
CA PHE A 193 -14.00 -14.50 7.31
C PHE A 193 -15.42 -14.89 6.87
N ASN A 194 -16.40 -14.78 7.75
CA ASN A 194 -17.80 -14.99 7.40
C ASN A 194 -18.28 -13.96 6.38
N TYR A 195 -18.06 -12.69 6.65
CA TYR A 195 -18.54 -11.61 5.79
C TYR A 195 -17.91 -11.69 4.38
N TYR A 196 -16.58 -11.68 4.30
CA TYR A 196 -15.90 -11.70 2.99
C TYR A 196 -15.89 -13.07 2.30
N GLY A 197 -16.09 -14.14 3.03
CA GLY A 197 -16.18 -15.50 2.48
C GLY A 197 -17.56 -15.87 1.98
N ASN A 198 -18.63 -15.48 2.71
CA ASN A 198 -19.97 -15.99 2.48
C ASN A 198 -21.00 -14.89 2.10
N VAL A 199 -20.85 -13.66 2.62
CA VAL A 199 -21.87 -12.62 2.51
C VAL A 199 -21.54 -11.57 1.45
N PHE A 200 -20.30 -11.14 1.39
CA PHE A 200 -19.87 -10.05 0.52
C PHE A 200 -19.90 -10.44 -0.96
N ASP A 201 -20.79 -9.80 -1.73
CA ASP A 201 -20.80 -9.98 -3.19
C ASP A 201 -19.73 -9.11 -3.87
N LYS A 202 -18.57 -9.71 -4.08
CA LYS A 202 -17.44 -9.09 -4.78
C LYS A 202 -17.71 -8.73 -6.25
N LYS A 203 -18.77 -9.30 -6.87
CA LYS A 203 -19.10 -9.01 -8.26
C LYS A 203 -19.89 -7.70 -8.40
N SER A 204 -20.82 -7.44 -7.51
CA SER A 204 -21.71 -6.28 -7.57
C SER A 204 -21.33 -5.14 -6.63
N THR A 205 -20.48 -5.38 -5.60
CA THR A 205 -20.21 -4.41 -4.53
C THR A 205 -18.88 -3.73 -4.67
N ILE A 206 -18.85 -2.41 -4.43
CA ILE A 206 -17.67 -1.57 -4.24
C ILE A 206 -17.60 -1.17 -2.77
N ILE A 207 -16.41 -1.23 -2.19
CA ILE A 207 -16.13 -0.73 -0.85
C ILE A 207 -15.61 0.69 -0.95
N ARG A 208 -16.29 1.63 -0.30
CA ARG A 208 -15.83 2.99 -0.08
C ARG A 208 -15.47 3.15 1.40
N LEU A 209 -14.30 3.71 1.69
CA LEU A 209 -13.76 3.83 3.04
C LEU A 209 -13.91 5.24 3.64
N ASP A 210 -14.13 6.24 2.78
CA ASP A 210 -14.37 7.62 3.21
C ASP A 210 -15.34 8.36 2.25
N PRO A 211 -16.54 8.69 2.68
CA PRO A 211 -17.24 8.16 3.85
C PRO A 211 -17.52 6.65 3.70
N PRO A 212 -17.57 5.88 4.81
CA PRO A 212 -17.78 4.44 4.74
C PRO A 212 -19.10 4.06 4.08
N ALA A 213 -19.04 3.20 3.05
CA ALA A 213 -20.24 2.68 2.39
C ALA A 213 -19.94 1.44 1.53
N TYR A 214 -20.95 0.60 1.34
CA TYR A 214 -21.00 -0.42 0.29
C TYR A 214 -21.88 0.09 -0.85
N LEU A 215 -21.31 0.17 -2.05
CA LEU A 215 -21.94 0.75 -3.22
C LEU A 215 -22.14 -0.32 -4.29
N ASN A 216 -23.21 -0.20 -5.08
CA ASN A 216 -23.44 -1.12 -6.19
C ASN A 216 -22.64 -0.66 -7.43
N LYS A 217 -21.84 -1.56 -8.00
CA LYS A 217 -21.02 -1.31 -9.20
C LYS A 217 -21.83 -0.83 -10.40
N VAL A 218 -23.05 -1.33 -10.58
CA VAL A 218 -23.90 -0.99 -11.73
C VAL A 218 -24.30 0.49 -11.71
N PHE A 219 -24.63 1.03 -10.54
CA PHE A 219 -24.98 2.45 -10.40
C PHE A 219 -23.77 3.37 -10.54
N GLU A 220 -22.63 3.00 -10.00
CA GLU A 220 -21.41 3.81 -10.05
C GLU A 220 -20.77 3.86 -11.45
N LEU A 221 -20.82 2.79 -12.22
CA LEU A 221 -20.31 2.76 -13.60
C LEU A 221 -21.12 3.68 -14.55
N HIS A 222 -22.38 3.96 -14.25
CA HIS A 222 -23.18 4.92 -15.02
C HIS A 222 -22.90 6.37 -14.62
N CYS A 223 -22.45 6.62 -13.38
CA CYS A 223 -22.17 7.97 -12.89
C CYS A 223 -20.76 8.48 -13.20
N THR A 224 -19.77 7.60 -13.36
CA THR A 224 -18.39 8.09 -13.56
C THR A 224 -17.50 7.08 -14.27
N ARG A 225 -17.14 7.35 -15.50
CA ARG A 225 -15.93 6.80 -16.14
C ARG A 225 -14.62 7.18 -15.41
N SER A 226 -14.71 7.96 -14.33
CA SER A 226 -13.61 8.61 -13.60
C SER A 226 -13.28 8.00 -12.24
N LEU A 227 -14.11 7.13 -11.65
CA LEU A 227 -14.03 6.77 -10.22
C LEU A 227 -12.98 5.73 -9.85
N LEU A 228 -12.39 5.01 -10.78
CA LEU A 228 -11.30 4.08 -10.44
C LEU A 228 -10.03 4.81 -9.93
N THR A 229 -9.93 6.11 -10.19
CA THR A 229 -8.83 6.99 -9.72
C THR A 229 -9.13 7.63 -8.36
N LEU A 230 -10.40 7.70 -7.96
CA LEU A 230 -10.88 8.38 -6.73
C LEU A 230 -10.66 7.59 -5.44
N TYR A 231 -10.47 6.27 -5.51
CA TYR A 231 -10.34 5.42 -4.32
C TYR A 231 -9.01 5.57 -3.57
N LEU A 232 -8.05 6.30 -4.11
CA LEU A 232 -6.71 6.45 -3.53
C LEU A 232 -6.35 7.89 -3.13
N ARG A 233 -7.26 8.87 -3.25
CA ARG A 233 -6.96 10.24 -2.86
C ARG A 233 -7.94 10.76 -1.80
N PRO A 234 -7.49 11.04 -0.57
CA PRO A 234 -8.26 11.85 0.35
C PRO A 234 -8.28 13.32 -0.15
N HIS A 235 -9.46 13.90 -0.24
CA HIS A 235 -9.78 15.35 -0.30
C HIS A 235 -9.34 16.23 -1.48
N THR A 236 -8.49 15.83 -2.42
CA THR A 236 -8.01 16.76 -3.47
C THR A 236 -8.78 16.74 -4.79
N LEU A 237 -9.77 15.87 -4.96
CA LEU A 237 -10.51 15.73 -6.23
C LEU A 237 -11.92 16.35 -6.25
N LEU A 238 -12.42 16.86 -5.13
CA LEU A 238 -13.72 17.54 -5.09
C LEU A 238 -13.72 18.94 -5.70
N SER A 239 -12.55 19.54 -5.91
CA SER A 239 -12.46 20.90 -6.50
C SER A 239 -12.39 20.94 -8.04
N SER A 240 -12.22 19.79 -8.71
CA SER A 240 -12.11 19.74 -10.17
C SER A 240 -13.37 19.25 -10.91
N VAL A 241 -14.38 18.73 -10.18
CA VAL A 241 -15.63 18.22 -10.79
C VAL A 241 -16.72 19.31 -10.91
N THR A 242 -16.59 20.45 -10.21
CA THR A 242 -17.58 21.52 -10.25
C THR A 242 -17.36 22.58 -11.34
N LYS A 243 -16.45 22.36 -12.31
CA LYS A 243 -16.15 23.34 -13.37
C LYS A 243 -16.53 22.92 -14.79
N THR A 244 -17.35 21.90 -15.00
CA THR A 244 -17.81 21.54 -16.34
C THR A 244 -19.31 21.24 -16.41
N THR A 245 -20.15 22.15 -15.88
CA THR A 245 -21.55 22.23 -16.28
C THR A 245 -21.97 23.70 -16.25
N ASP A 246 -21.51 24.45 -17.23
CA ASP A 246 -22.13 25.65 -17.75
C ASP A 246 -21.54 25.91 -19.15
N VAL A 247 -22.15 25.37 -20.16
CA VAL A 247 -22.49 25.91 -21.49
C VAL A 247 -23.48 24.97 -22.16
#